data_ed61751c0384870047437e8865142852
#
_entry.id   ed61751c0384870047437e8865142852
#
_cell.length_a   1.000
_cell.length_b   1.000
_cell.length_c   1.000
_cell.angle_alpha   90.00
_cell.angle_beta   90.00
_cell.angle_gamma   90.00
#
_symmetry.space_group_name_H-M   'P 1'
#
loop_
_entity.id
_entity.type
_entity.pdbx_description
1 polymer ?
#
loop_
_entity_poly.entity_id
_entity_poly.type
_entity_poly.pdbx_seq_one_letter_code
_entity_poly.pdbx_strand_id
1 'polypeptide(L)'
;SRGLGDVYKRQGDKTLGRLFNVLGDTVDDGPSLEGEQKWVIHRDPPDFEHQKPAVEILETGIKVIDLLAPYAKGGKIGLFGGAGVGKTVLIQELIQNIATEHGGYSIFTGVGERSREGNDLWSEMKESGVLEKTALVFGQMNEPPGSRMRVAETGLTMAEYFRDEEHRDVLLFIDNIFRFVQAGSEVSALLGRMPSAVGYQPTLATEMGELQERIASTKDGSVTSVQAVYVPADDLTDPAPATTFAHLDATTVLSR
;
A
#
# COMPACT_ATOMS: atom_id res chain seq x y z
N SER A 1 10.79 23.99 13.68
CA SER A 1 10.21 22.68 13.36
C SER A 1 9.58 22.77 11.99
N ARG A 2 10.31 22.41 10.97
CA ARG A 2 9.72 22.21 9.65
C ARG A 2 8.91 20.94 9.76
N GLY A 3 7.58 21.13 9.79
CA GLY A 3 6.63 20.07 10.06
C GLY A 3 6.71 18.97 9.03
N LEU A 4 6.46 17.75 9.46
CA LEU A 4 6.17 16.57 8.65
C LEU A 4 4.96 16.79 7.70
N GLY A 5 4.39 18.00 7.65
CA GLY A 5 3.18 18.34 6.89
C GLY A 5 3.40 18.64 5.41
N ASP A 6 4.57 19.10 5.02
CA ASP A 6 4.85 19.44 3.62
C ASP A 6 5.69 18.37 2.95
N VAL A 7 5.09 17.21 2.81
CA VAL A 7 5.85 16.09 2.28
C VAL A 7 5.57 15.95 0.80
N TYR A 8 6.42 16.58 0.02
CA TYR A 8 6.52 16.35 -1.40
C TYR A 8 7.36 15.09 -1.63
N LYS A 9 6.83 14.15 -2.37
CA LYS A 9 7.52 12.91 -2.72
C LYS A 9 7.87 12.89 -4.19
N ARG A 10 9.00 12.24 -4.48
CA ARG A 10 9.51 12.09 -5.84
C ARG A 10 8.60 11.18 -6.65
N GLN A 11 8.45 11.49 -7.92
CA GLN A 11 7.56 10.81 -8.84
C GLN A 11 8.27 10.53 -10.18
N GLY A 12 7.68 9.66 -10.97
CA GLY A 12 8.09 9.36 -12.34
C GLY A 12 8.87 8.05 -12.49
N ASP A 13 9.20 7.72 -13.72
CA ASP A 13 9.87 6.47 -14.12
C ASP A 13 11.18 6.20 -13.37
N LYS A 14 11.87 7.24 -12.95
CA LYS A 14 13.12 7.13 -12.19
C LYS A 14 12.94 6.61 -10.77
N THR A 15 11.72 6.50 -10.29
CA THR A 15 11.41 5.86 -9.00
C THR A 15 11.36 4.34 -9.10
N LEU A 16 11.20 3.81 -10.29
CA LEU A 16 11.17 2.36 -10.52
C LEU A 16 12.55 1.74 -10.27
N GLY A 17 12.55 0.57 -9.69
CA GLY A 17 13.76 -0.14 -9.31
C GLY A 17 14.44 0.41 -8.06
N ARG A 18 13.85 1.39 -7.39
CA ARG A 18 14.44 2.10 -6.27
C ARG A 18 13.72 1.82 -4.96
N LEU A 19 14.46 1.97 -3.89
CA LEU A 19 13.98 1.83 -2.52
C LEU A 19 13.97 3.20 -1.83
N PHE A 20 12.81 3.58 -1.29
CA PHE A 20 12.60 4.87 -0.64
C PHE A 20 12.22 4.72 0.84
N ASN A 21 12.62 5.71 1.63
CA ASN A 21 12.05 5.93 2.95
C ASN A 21 10.75 6.74 2.87
N VAL A 22 10.12 7.00 4.01
CA VAL A 22 8.90 7.81 4.10
C VAL A 22 9.09 9.24 3.61
N LEU A 23 10.30 9.79 3.70
CA LEU A 23 10.62 11.14 3.23
C LEU A 23 10.81 11.21 1.70
N GLY A 24 10.81 10.07 1.02
CA GLY A 24 11.07 9.97 -0.40
C GLY A 24 12.55 10.07 -0.76
N ASP A 25 13.43 9.85 0.22
CA ASP A 25 14.85 9.72 -0.02
C ASP A 25 15.20 8.29 -0.39
N THR A 26 16.12 8.13 -1.31
CA THR A 26 16.61 6.81 -1.70
C THR A 26 17.50 6.21 -0.62
N VAL A 27 17.29 4.94 -0.31
CA VAL A 27 18.05 4.19 0.71
C VAL A 27 18.78 2.97 0.15
N ASP A 28 18.90 2.90 -1.16
CA ASP A 28 19.45 1.78 -1.92
C ASP A 28 20.85 2.03 -2.52
N ASP A 29 21.57 3.03 -2.02
CA ASP A 29 22.90 3.46 -2.48
C ASP A 29 22.98 3.79 -4.00
N GLY A 30 21.85 3.96 -4.66
CA GLY A 30 21.77 4.32 -6.06
C GLY A 30 21.93 5.83 -6.32
N PRO A 31 21.91 6.26 -7.61
CA PRO A 31 22.05 7.67 -7.98
C PRO A 31 21.03 8.56 -7.27
N SER A 32 21.43 9.78 -6.91
CA SER A 32 20.52 10.78 -6.33
C SER A 32 19.44 11.17 -7.36
N LEU A 33 18.21 11.33 -6.88
CA LEU A 33 17.07 11.82 -7.66
C LEU A 33 16.76 13.30 -7.36
N GLU A 34 17.75 14.09 -6.95
CA GLU A 34 17.57 15.51 -6.73
C GLU A 34 17.13 16.23 -8.01
N GLY A 35 16.12 17.08 -7.90
CA GLY A 35 15.56 17.81 -9.03
C GLY A 35 14.40 17.12 -9.76
N GLU A 36 14.06 15.89 -9.43
CA GLU A 36 12.91 15.21 -10.00
C GLU A 36 11.58 15.80 -9.48
N GLN A 37 10.53 15.60 -10.27
CA GLN A 37 9.18 16.06 -9.92
C GLN A 37 8.72 15.50 -8.58
N LYS A 38 8.04 16.32 -7.80
CA LYS A 38 7.53 15.96 -6.47
C LYS A 38 6.06 16.31 -6.36
N TRP A 39 5.30 15.43 -5.74
CA TRP A 39 3.90 15.63 -5.43
C TRP A 39 3.66 15.64 -3.91
N VAL A 40 2.61 16.34 -3.51
CA VAL A 40 2.14 16.34 -2.12
C VAL A 40 1.50 14.99 -1.80
N ILE A 41 1.81 14.42 -0.64
CA ILE A 41 1.24 13.12 -0.24
C ILE A 41 -0.20 13.23 0.28
N HIS A 42 -0.63 14.40 0.75
CA HIS A 42 -2.00 14.68 1.15
C HIS A 42 -2.77 15.15 -0.08
N ARG A 43 -3.53 14.25 -0.67
CA ARG A 43 -4.32 14.51 -1.87
C ARG A 43 -5.76 14.10 -1.64
N ASP A 44 -6.66 14.82 -2.31
CA ASP A 44 -8.06 14.45 -2.34
C ASP A 44 -8.29 13.22 -3.23
N PRO A 45 -9.32 12.40 -2.92
CA PRO A 45 -9.72 11.32 -3.79
C PRO A 45 -10.18 11.85 -5.16
N PRO A 46 -10.14 11.03 -6.22
CA PRO A 46 -10.64 11.42 -7.53
C PRO A 46 -12.11 11.83 -7.47
N ASP A 47 -12.47 12.89 -8.19
CA ASP A 47 -13.85 13.32 -8.33
C ASP A 47 -14.74 12.21 -8.90
N PHE A 48 -15.99 12.16 -8.48
CA PHE A 48 -16.95 11.14 -8.91
C PHE A 48 -17.06 11.04 -10.43
N GLU A 49 -17.00 12.17 -11.14
CA GLU A 49 -17.09 12.20 -12.61
C GLU A 49 -15.87 11.59 -13.32
N HIS A 50 -14.72 11.53 -12.65
CA HIS A 50 -13.48 10.96 -13.19
C HIS A 50 -13.31 9.48 -12.85
N GLN A 51 -14.08 8.97 -11.90
CA GLN A 51 -14.01 7.57 -11.51
C GLN A 51 -14.59 6.66 -12.60
N LYS A 52 -13.97 5.50 -12.77
CA LYS A 52 -14.41 4.44 -13.66
C LYS A 52 -14.76 3.21 -12.82
N PRO A 53 -15.93 2.58 -13.04
CA PRO A 53 -16.25 1.34 -12.33
C PRO A 53 -15.28 0.22 -12.72
N ALA A 54 -14.89 -0.60 -11.76
CA ALA A 54 -14.07 -1.78 -12.00
C ALA A 54 -14.93 -2.90 -12.63
N VAL A 55 -14.71 -3.19 -13.90
CA VAL A 55 -15.47 -4.20 -14.65
C VAL A 55 -14.58 -5.28 -15.28
N GLU A 56 -13.28 -5.12 -15.27
CA GLU A 56 -12.32 -6.07 -15.83
C GLU A 56 -11.74 -6.96 -14.74
N ILE A 57 -11.56 -8.24 -15.06
CA ILE A 57 -10.91 -9.20 -14.15
C ILE A 57 -9.39 -9.02 -14.26
N LEU A 58 -8.73 -8.99 -13.10
CA LEU A 58 -7.28 -9.04 -13.01
C LEU A 58 -6.84 -10.51 -12.96
N GLU A 59 -6.18 -10.96 -14.01
CA GLU A 59 -5.58 -12.30 -14.04
C GLU A 59 -4.31 -12.31 -13.20
N THR A 60 -4.34 -13.04 -12.09
CA THR A 60 -3.22 -13.09 -11.13
C THR A 60 -2.20 -14.17 -11.42
N GLY A 61 -2.55 -15.15 -12.26
CA GLY A 61 -1.75 -16.35 -12.49
C GLY A 61 -1.85 -17.39 -11.37
N ILE A 62 -2.58 -17.11 -10.31
CA ILE A 62 -2.82 -18.02 -9.19
C ILE A 62 -4.17 -18.68 -9.40
N LYS A 63 -4.17 -19.96 -9.76
CA LYS A 63 -5.36 -20.70 -10.20
C LYS A 63 -6.54 -20.61 -9.22
N VAL A 64 -6.29 -20.74 -7.93
CA VAL A 64 -7.35 -20.70 -6.92
C VAL A 64 -8.01 -19.33 -6.84
N ILE A 65 -7.25 -18.25 -7.01
CA ILE A 65 -7.78 -16.89 -7.02
C ILE A 65 -8.58 -16.67 -8.30
N ASP A 66 -7.97 -16.93 -9.45
CA ASP A 66 -8.59 -16.62 -10.75
C ASP A 66 -9.87 -17.41 -11.02
N LEU A 67 -9.98 -18.64 -10.49
CA LEU A 67 -11.13 -19.50 -10.68
C LEU A 67 -12.22 -19.35 -9.61
N LEU A 68 -11.85 -19.14 -8.35
CA LEU A 68 -12.79 -19.18 -7.23
C LEU A 68 -13.09 -17.82 -6.61
N ALA A 69 -12.13 -16.90 -6.67
CA ALA A 69 -12.28 -15.57 -6.09
C ALA A 69 -11.56 -14.52 -6.95
N PRO A 70 -11.99 -14.33 -8.22
CA PRO A 70 -11.31 -13.43 -9.14
C PRO A 70 -11.26 -12.00 -8.62
N TYR A 71 -10.14 -11.35 -8.84
CA TYR A 71 -9.94 -9.95 -8.47
C TYR A 71 -10.34 -9.01 -9.61
N ALA A 72 -10.95 -7.90 -9.27
CA ALA A 72 -11.28 -6.86 -10.23
C ALA A 72 -10.10 -5.90 -10.40
N LYS A 73 -9.77 -5.58 -11.65
CA LYS A 73 -8.81 -4.54 -11.99
C LYS A 73 -9.32 -3.18 -11.51
N GLY A 74 -8.51 -2.45 -10.76
CA GLY A 74 -8.93 -1.21 -10.10
C GLY A 74 -9.68 -1.43 -8.79
N GLY A 75 -9.82 -2.67 -8.33
CA GLY A 75 -10.43 -3.02 -7.06
C GLY A 75 -9.48 -2.93 -5.88
N LYS A 76 -10.06 -2.97 -4.69
CA LYS A 76 -9.36 -3.04 -3.41
C LYS A 76 -9.47 -4.45 -2.86
N ILE A 77 -8.34 -5.13 -2.72
CA ILE A 77 -8.30 -6.54 -2.34
C ILE A 77 -7.62 -6.66 -0.98
N GLY A 78 -8.25 -7.36 -0.05
CA GLY A 78 -7.69 -7.63 1.26
C GLY A 78 -7.25 -9.07 1.42
N LEU A 79 -6.03 -9.28 1.93
CA LEU A 79 -5.50 -10.57 2.35
C LEU A 79 -5.51 -10.61 3.88
N PHE A 80 -6.52 -11.25 4.43
CA PHE A 80 -6.71 -11.37 5.88
C PHE A 80 -6.05 -12.65 6.41
N GLY A 81 -5.52 -12.56 7.61
CA GLY A 81 -5.00 -13.73 8.31
C GLY A 81 -4.07 -13.35 9.45
N GLY A 82 -3.87 -14.28 10.36
CA GLY A 82 -2.91 -14.17 11.45
C GLY A 82 -1.46 -14.23 10.99
N ALA A 83 -0.53 -14.34 11.93
CA ALA A 83 0.88 -14.47 11.60
C ALA A 83 1.18 -15.84 10.96
N GLY A 84 2.08 -15.87 9.99
CA GLY A 84 2.60 -17.09 9.39
C GLY A 84 1.63 -17.86 8.47
N VAL A 85 0.60 -17.20 7.95
CA VAL A 85 -0.35 -17.82 7.00
C VAL A 85 0.03 -17.64 5.52
N GLY A 86 1.21 -17.09 5.23
CA GLY A 86 1.73 -16.96 3.87
C GLY A 86 1.31 -15.71 3.11
N LYS A 87 0.83 -14.66 3.80
CA LYS A 87 0.46 -13.37 3.13
C LYS A 87 1.58 -12.79 2.29
N THR A 88 2.78 -12.69 2.85
CA THR A 88 3.94 -12.11 2.15
C THR A 88 4.33 -12.93 0.93
N VAL A 89 4.33 -14.25 1.03
CA VAL A 89 4.62 -15.14 -0.10
C VAL A 89 3.61 -14.95 -1.23
N LEU A 90 2.33 -14.82 -0.89
CA LEU A 90 1.28 -14.57 -1.87
C LEU A 90 1.46 -13.21 -2.56
N ILE A 91 1.83 -12.17 -1.80
CA ILE A 91 2.12 -10.84 -2.36
C ILE A 91 3.32 -10.90 -3.31
N GLN A 92 4.40 -11.57 -2.94
CA GLN A 92 5.57 -11.77 -3.80
C GLN A 92 5.20 -12.46 -5.11
N GLU A 93 4.40 -13.51 -5.04
CA GLU A 93 3.93 -14.23 -6.24
C GLU A 93 3.05 -13.35 -7.13
N LEU A 94 2.16 -12.55 -6.55
CA LEU A 94 1.35 -11.58 -7.29
C LEU A 94 2.22 -10.53 -7.99
N ILE A 95 3.21 -9.96 -7.31
CA ILE A 95 4.13 -8.98 -7.90
C ILE A 95 4.87 -9.61 -9.08
N GLN A 96 5.40 -10.80 -8.90
CA GLN A 96 6.15 -11.49 -9.95
C GLN A 96 5.28 -11.79 -11.16
N ASN A 97 4.11 -12.35 -10.98
CA ASN A 97 3.20 -12.71 -12.08
C ASN A 97 2.74 -11.47 -12.84
N ILE A 98 2.41 -10.40 -12.15
CA ILE A 98 1.93 -9.18 -12.78
C ILE A 98 3.04 -8.44 -13.51
N ALA A 99 4.24 -8.38 -12.97
CA ALA A 99 5.39 -7.78 -13.64
C ALA A 99 5.80 -8.55 -14.91
N THR A 100 5.70 -9.88 -14.89
CA THR A 100 6.09 -10.73 -16.04
C THR A 100 5.00 -10.83 -17.09
N GLU A 101 3.74 -11.01 -16.70
CA GLU A 101 2.64 -11.27 -17.63
C GLU A 101 1.98 -10.00 -18.18
N HIS A 102 1.81 -8.98 -17.34
CA HIS A 102 1.07 -7.76 -17.72
C HIS A 102 1.99 -6.57 -18.02
N GLY A 103 3.28 -6.66 -17.74
CA GLY A 103 4.23 -5.56 -17.95
C GLY A 103 3.89 -4.29 -17.17
N GLY A 104 3.04 -4.39 -16.14
CA GLY A 104 2.57 -3.29 -15.31
C GLY A 104 3.59 -2.83 -14.29
N TYR A 105 3.40 -1.61 -13.79
CA TYR A 105 4.20 -1.08 -12.69
C TYR A 105 3.57 -1.45 -11.36
N SER A 106 4.42 -1.72 -10.38
CA SER A 106 4.01 -2.04 -9.02
C SER A 106 4.67 -1.08 -8.03
N ILE A 107 3.91 -0.69 -7.02
CA ILE A 107 4.43 0.05 -5.87
C ILE A 107 4.23 -0.84 -4.65
N PHE A 108 5.32 -1.21 -4.00
CA PHE A 108 5.25 -1.95 -2.75
C PHE A 108 5.48 -1.01 -1.57
N THR A 109 4.55 -1.04 -0.63
CA THR A 109 4.58 -0.18 0.56
C THR A 109 4.66 -1.06 1.80
N GLY A 110 5.80 -1.06 2.45
CA GLY A 110 6.04 -1.75 3.71
C GLY A 110 5.73 -0.84 4.90
N VAL A 111 4.65 -1.08 5.60
CA VAL A 111 4.21 -0.28 6.75
C VAL A 111 4.55 -0.98 8.05
N GLY A 112 5.51 -0.43 8.80
CA GLY A 112 5.93 -0.98 10.06
C GLY A 112 6.62 -2.34 9.97
N GLU A 113 7.23 -2.63 8.82
CA GLU A 113 7.94 -3.88 8.57
C GLU A 113 9.29 -3.94 9.31
N ARG A 114 9.74 -5.15 9.56
CA ARG A 114 11.09 -5.37 10.06
C ARG A 114 12.10 -5.10 8.95
N SER A 115 13.19 -4.41 9.28
CA SER A 115 14.24 -4.08 8.31
C SER A 115 14.79 -5.31 7.58
N ARG A 116 14.88 -6.44 8.26
CA ARG A 116 15.32 -7.70 7.66
C ARG A 116 14.35 -8.20 6.58
N GLU A 117 13.05 -8.22 6.88
CA GLU A 117 12.01 -8.68 5.94
C GLU A 117 11.96 -7.79 4.70
N GLY A 118 12.10 -6.47 4.88
CA GLY A 118 12.19 -5.53 3.78
C GLY A 118 13.44 -5.74 2.91
N ASN A 119 14.57 -6.01 3.50
CA ASN A 119 15.82 -6.27 2.79
C ASN A 119 15.78 -7.62 2.04
N ASP A 120 15.19 -8.65 2.65
CA ASP A 120 15.02 -9.96 2.03
C ASP A 120 14.11 -9.83 0.78
N LEU A 121 12.98 -9.12 0.90
CA LEU A 121 12.08 -8.85 -0.21
C LEU A 121 12.77 -8.10 -1.36
N TRP A 122 13.52 -7.04 -1.03
CA TRP A 122 14.26 -6.27 -2.04
C TRP A 122 15.29 -7.12 -2.79
N SER A 123 16.01 -7.98 -2.06
CA SER A 123 16.99 -8.90 -2.64
C SER A 123 16.34 -9.92 -3.56
N GLU A 124 15.23 -10.53 -3.14
CA GLU A 124 14.47 -11.49 -3.95
C GLU A 124 13.90 -10.85 -5.23
N MET A 125 13.38 -9.63 -5.14
CA MET A 125 12.89 -8.90 -6.31
C MET A 125 14.01 -8.54 -7.28
N LYS A 126 15.20 -8.24 -6.78
CA LYS A 126 16.37 -7.98 -7.60
C LYS A 126 16.84 -9.24 -8.33
N GLU A 127 16.87 -10.38 -7.63
CA GLU A 127 17.25 -11.68 -8.21
C GLU A 127 16.25 -12.17 -9.27
N SER A 128 14.97 -11.96 -9.03
CA SER A 128 13.89 -12.35 -9.97
C SER A 128 13.74 -11.42 -11.18
N GLY A 129 14.43 -10.27 -11.18
CA GLY A 129 14.38 -9.31 -12.29
C GLY A 129 13.11 -8.45 -12.35
N VAL A 130 12.24 -8.51 -11.35
CA VAL A 130 11.01 -7.69 -11.31
C VAL A 130 11.22 -6.32 -10.67
N LEU A 131 12.38 -6.08 -10.08
CA LEU A 131 12.68 -4.82 -9.39
C LEU A 131 12.61 -3.61 -10.33
N GLU A 132 13.00 -3.75 -11.58
CA GLU A 132 13.02 -2.66 -12.57
C GLU A 132 11.62 -2.05 -12.83
N LYS A 133 10.56 -2.80 -12.56
CA LYS A 133 9.16 -2.38 -12.72
C LYS A 133 8.47 -2.07 -11.40
N THR A 134 9.21 -2.03 -10.31
CA THR A 134 8.66 -1.89 -8.96
C THR A 134 9.39 -0.77 -8.21
N ALA A 135 8.63 0.12 -7.59
CA ALA A 135 9.16 1.05 -6.60
C ALA A 135 8.81 0.54 -5.20
N LEU A 136 9.74 0.66 -4.27
CA LEU A 136 9.58 0.19 -2.90
C LEU A 136 9.66 1.38 -1.94
N VAL A 137 8.69 1.46 -1.03
CA VAL A 137 8.65 2.47 0.02
C VAL A 137 8.51 1.76 1.36
N PHE A 138 9.48 1.96 2.25
CA PHE A 138 9.46 1.36 3.56
C PHE A 138 9.40 2.40 4.68
N GLY A 139 8.45 2.20 5.60
CA GLY A 139 8.44 2.79 6.93
C GLY A 139 8.72 1.69 7.94
N GLN A 140 9.94 1.64 8.46
CA GLN A 140 10.40 0.56 9.32
C GLN A 140 9.76 0.60 10.70
N MET A 141 9.76 -0.53 11.40
CA MET A 141 9.17 -0.69 12.72
C MET A 141 9.79 0.25 13.79
N ASN A 142 11.06 0.60 13.65
CA ASN A 142 11.79 1.48 14.57
C ASN A 142 11.58 2.98 14.30
N GLU A 143 10.90 3.34 13.21
CA GLU A 143 10.63 4.74 12.92
C GLU A 143 9.49 5.31 13.79
N PRO A 144 9.46 6.65 14.00
CA PRO A 144 8.37 7.29 14.74
C PRO A 144 6.99 6.96 14.15
N PRO A 145 5.93 6.94 14.98
CA PRO A 145 4.58 6.59 14.53
C PRO A 145 4.06 7.50 13.43
N GLY A 146 4.40 8.78 13.45
CA GLY A 146 4.06 9.70 12.37
C GLY A 146 4.64 9.31 11.01
N SER A 147 5.88 8.81 10.98
CA SER A 147 6.51 8.29 9.76
C SER A 147 5.82 7.01 9.28
N ARG A 148 5.59 6.06 10.18
CA ARG A 148 4.91 4.80 9.86
C ARG A 148 3.49 5.01 9.32
N MET A 149 2.77 6.02 9.81
CA MET A 149 1.45 6.38 9.32
C MET A 149 1.51 6.98 7.90
N ARG A 150 2.55 7.76 7.58
CA ARG A 150 2.66 8.46 6.30
C ARG A 150 3.23 7.60 5.15
N VAL A 151 3.88 6.50 5.45
CA VAL A 151 4.49 5.65 4.42
C VAL A 151 3.46 5.09 3.42
N ALA A 152 2.27 4.72 3.88
CA ALA A 152 1.19 4.26 3.01
C ALA A 152 0.74 5.36 2.04
N GLU A 153 0.61 6.60 2.50
CA GLU A 153 0.27 7.75 1.67
C GLU A 153 1.37 8.07 0.65
N THR A 154 2.62 7.88 1.02
CA THR A 154 3.76 8.06 0.11
C THR A 154 3.70 7.08 -1.05
N GLY A 155 3.51 5.79 -0.79
CA GLY A 155 3.37 4.79 -1.84
C GLY A 155 2.14 5.01 -2.70
N LEU A 156 1.02 5.37 -2.10
CA LEU A 156 -0.21 5.68 -2.83
C LEU A 156 -0.03 6.90 -3.76
N THR A 157 0.67 7.94 -3.32
CA THR A 157 0.97 9.11 -4.17
C THR A 157 1.82 8.75 -5.38
N MET A 158 2.79 7.84 -5.23
CA MET A 158 3.55 7.32 -6.37
C MET A 158 2.65 6.56 -7.35
N ALA A 159 1.75 5.73 -6.85
CA ALA A 159 0.79 5.00 -7.68
C ALA A 159 -0.17 5.96 -8.42
N GLU A 160 -0.66 6.99 -7.76
CA GLU A 160 -1.51 8.01 -8.37
C GLU A 160 -0.81 8.79 -9.50
N TYR A 161 0.49 9.05 -9.36
CA TYR A 161 1.25 9.69 -10.43
C TYR A 161 1.26 8.85 -11.70
N PHE A 162 1.56 7.57 -11.60
CA PHE A 162 1.55 6.67 -12.75
C PHE A 162 0.16 6.51 -13.36
N ARG A 163 -0.89 6.51 -12.54
CA ARG A 163 -2.28 6.49 -13.01
C ARG A 163 -2.66 7.75 -13.77
N ASP A 164 -2.41 8.92 -13.17
CA ASP A 164 -2.98 10.19 -13.63
C ASP A 164 -2.12 10.86 -14.71
N GLU A 165 -0.79 10.81 -14.61
CA GLU A 165 0.13 11.46 -15.54
C GLU A 165 0.64 10.55 -16.65
N GLU A 166 0.88 9.29 -16.32
CA GLU A 166 1.40 8.32 -17.28
C GLU A 166 0.32 7.41 -17.86
N HIS A 167 -0.93 7.57 -17.43
CA HIS A 167 -2.10 6.80 -17.89
C HIS A 167 -1.91 5.30 -17.83
N ARG A 168 -1.33 4.82 -16.72
CA ARG A 168 -1.02 3.42 -16.53
C ARG A 168 -1.93 2.73 -15.52
N ASP A 169 -1.99 1.44 -15.66
CA ASP A 169 -2.56 0.55 -14.65
C ASP A 169 -1.47 0.14 -13.67
N VAL A 170 -1.65 0.48 -12.41
CA VAL A 170 -0.66 0.32 -11.35
C VAL A 170 -1.18 -0.61 -10.27
N LEU A 171 -0.30 -1.42 -9.73
CA LEU A 171 -0.56 -2.25 -8.57
C LEU A 171 0.08 -1.62 -7.35
N LEU A 172 -0.73 -1.42 -6.33
CA LEU A 172 -0.29 -0.93 -5.04
C LEU A 172 -0.40 -2.05 -4.01
N PHE A 173 0.72 -2.44 -3.44
CA PHE A 173 0.79 -3.40 -2.34
C PHE A 173 1.04 -2.67 -1.04
N ILE A 174 0.22 -2.95 -0.03
CA ILE A 174 0.38 -2.41 1.32
C ILE A 174 0.55 -3.59 2.29
N ASP A 175 1.71 -3.75 2.80
CA ASP A 175 2.02 -4.76 3.82
C ASP A 175 2.62 -4.05 5.05
N ASN A 176 1.87 -3.83 6.10
CA ASN A 176 0.52 -4.33 6.31
C ASN A 176 -0.35 -3.17 6.82
N ILE A 177 -1.60 -3.12 6.40
CA ILE A 177 -2.52 -2.01 6.72
C ILE A 177 -2.83 -1.93 8.22
N PHE A 178 -2.73 -3.03 8.96
CA PHE A 178 -2.89 -3.01 10.43
C PHE A 178 -1.85 -2.10 11.10
N ARG A 179 -0.62 -2.04 10.58
CA ARG A 179 0.44 -1.18 11.10
C ARG A 179 0.15 0.29 10.87
N PHE A 180 -0.54 0.64 9.78
CA PHE A 180 -1.07 1.98 9.56
C PHE A 180 -2.06 2.37 10.66
N VAL A 181 -3.01 1.50 10.99
CA VAL A 181 -3.98 1.71 12.07
C VAL A 181 -3.28 1.84 13.41
N GLN A 182 -2.32 0.97 13.71
CA GLN A 182 -1.54 1.01 14.94
C GLN A 182 -0.75 2.30 15.09
N ALA A 183 -0.09 2.77 14.03
CA ALA A 183 0.62 4.03 14.02
C ALA A 183 -0.32 5.23 14.28
N GLY A 184 -1.50 5.23 13.70
CA GLY A 184 -2.54 6.22 13.95
C GLY A 184 -3.00 6.22 15.41
N SER A 185 -3.13 5.06 16.03
CA SER A 185 -3.45 4.91 17.46
C SER A 185 -2.35 5.52 18.35
N GLU A 186 -1.10 5.26 18.05
CA GLU A 186 0.04 5.83 18.78
C GLU A 186 0.09 7.36 18.64
N VAL A 187 -0.12 7.90 17.44
CA VAL A 187 -0.21 9.36 17.22
C VAL A 187 -1.36 9.98 18.01
N SER A 188 -2.52 9.34 18.01
CA SER A 188 -3.69 9.80 18.77
C SER A 188 -3.41 9.85 20.27
N ALA A 189 -2.74 8.84 20.81
CA ALA A 189 -2.32 8.80 22.22
C ALA A 189 -1.33 9.92 22.56
N LEU A 190 -0.36 10.17 21.69
CA LEU A 190 0.61 11.28 21.85
C LEU A 190 -0.08 12.65 21.83
N LEU A 191 -1.17 12.79 21.10
CA LEU A 191 -1.98 14.02 21.07
C LEU A 191 -2.97 14.12 22.26
N GLY A 192 -2.97 13.17 23.17
CA GLY A 192 -3.85 13.16 24.34
C GLY A 192 -5.33 12.94 24.03
N ARG A 193 -5.65 12.37 22.88
CA ARG A 193 -7.03 12.05 22.50
C ARG A 193 -7.55 10.86 23.31
N MET A 194 -8.79 10.93 23.75
CA MET A 194 -9.42 9.84 24.47
C MET A 194 -9.63 8.64 23.51
N PRO A 195 -9.13 7.44 23.84
CA PRO A 195 -9.32 6.27 23.00
C PRO A 195 -10.79 5.83 22.96
N SER A 196 -11.16 5.11 21.91
CA SER A 196 -12.44 4.40 21.84
C SER A 196 -12.51 3.26 22.86
N ALA A 197 -13.68 2.64 23.00
CA ALA A 197 -13.94 1.56 23.97
C ALA A 197 -12.96 0.36 23.85
N VAL A 198 -12.33 0.16 22.70
CA VAL A 198 -11.40 -0.95 22.42
C VAL A 198 -9.93 -0.49 22.33
N GLY A 199 -9.66 0.77 22.66
CA GLY A 199 -8.31 1.33 22.68
C GLY A 199 -7.81 1.92 21.37
N TYR A 200 -8.58 1.83 20.29
CA TYR A 200 -8.25 2.47 19.02
C TYR A 200 -8.56 3.99 19.02
N GLN A 201 -7.95 4.71 18.08
CA GLN A 201 -8.21 6.13 17.89
C GLN A 201 -9.68 6.39 17.49
N PRO A 202 -10.30 7.48 17.97
CA PRO A 202 -11.67 7.83 17.58
C PRO A 202 -11.80 8.22 16.09
N THR A 203 -10.68 8.57 15.45
CA THR A 203 -10.58 8.96 14.04
C THR A 203 -10.27 7.79 13.09
N LEU A 204 -10.31 6.55 13.57
CA LEU A 204 -9.93 5.37 12.78
C LEU A 204 -10.68 5.28 11.45
N ALA A 205 -12.00 5.40 11.48
CA ALA A 205 -12.83 5.31 10.28
C ALA A 205 -12.51 6.42 9.26
N THR A 206 -12.28 7.64 9.74
CA THR A 206 -11.91 8.78 8.89
C THR A 206 -10.54 8.59 8.27
N GLU A 207 -9.53 8.24 9.04
CA GLU A 207 -8.17 8.01 8.56
C GLU A 207 -8.12 6.87 7.52
N MET A 208 -8.83 5.78 7.77
CA MET A 208 -8.94 4.67 6.84
C MET A 208 -9.69 5.09 5.58
N GLY A 209 -10.78 5.83 5.70
CA GLY A 209 -11.57 6.34 4.58
C GLY A 209 -10.76 7.26 3.67
N GLU A 210 -10.04 8.21 4.23
CA GLU A 210 -9.17 9.12 3.47
C GLU A 210 -8.11 8.37 2.64
N LEU A 211 -7.51 7.33 3.19
CA LEU A 211 -6.56 6.51 2.47
C LEU A 211 -7.24 5.68 1.37
N GLN A 212 -8.31 4.98 1.71
CA GLN A 212 -8.96 4.02 0.83
C GLN A 212 -9.70 4.66 -0.35
N GLU A 213 -10.32 5.81 -0.16
CA GLU A 213 -11.05 6.51 -1.22
C GLU A 213 -10.15 7.06 -2.34
N ARG A 214 -8.87 7.26 -2.06
CA ARG A 214 -7.88 7.62 -3.08
C ARG A 214 -7.54 6.47 -4.02
N ILE A 215 -7.74 5.24 -3.57
CA ILE A 215 -7.47 4.03 -4.34
C ILE A 215 -8.67 3.76 -5.25
N ALA A 216 -8.60 4.26 -6.48
CA ALA A 216 -9.69 4.16 -7.43
C ALA A 216 -9.19 4.07 -8.86
N SER A 217 -10.01 3.50 -9.74
CA SER A 217 -9.85 3.61 -11.18
C SER A 217 -10.40 4.94 -11.67
N THR A 218 -9.67 5.57 -12.58
CA THR A 218 -10.10 6.79 -13.26
C THR A 218 -10.17 6.54 -14.77
N LYS A 219 -10.62 7.55 -15.51
CA LYS A 219 -10.59 7.51 -16.98
C LYS A 219 -9.17 7.47 -17.56
N ASP A 220 -8.20 7.91 -16.78
CA ASP A 220 -6.79 8.00 -17.18
C ASP A 220 -6.01 6.71 -16.94
N GLY A 221 -6.37 5.97 -15.90
CA GLY A 221 -5.71 4.73 -15.53
C GLY A 221 -6.33 4.08 -14.31
N SER A 222 -5.71 3.05 -13.76
CA SER A 222 -6.22 2.35 -12.58
C SER A 222 -5.15 2.14 -11.52
N VAL A 223 -5.58 2.15 -10.26
CA VAL A 223 -4.80 1.65 -9.13
C VAL A 223 -5.56 0.47 -8.55
N THR A 224 -4.98 -0.71 -8.65
CA THR A 224 -5.47 -1.92 -7.98
C THR A 224 -4.66 -2.12 -6.73
N SER A 225 -5.29 -2.20 -5.58
CA SER A 225 -4.59 -2.40 -4.32
C SER A 225 -4.73 -3.83 -3.80
N VAL A 226 -3.63 -4.36 -3.30
CA VAL A 226 -3.58 -5.60 -2.53
C VAL A 226 -3.04 -5.26 -1.15
N GLN A 227 -3.88 -5.41 -0.13
CA GLN A 227 -3.60 -4.99 1.22
C GLN A 227 -3.53 -6.21 2.14
N ALA A 228 -2.37 -6.44 2.74
CA ALA A 228 -2.25 -7.43 3.78
C ALA A 228 -2.85 -6.87 5.07
N VAL A 229 -3.74 -7.63 5.68
CA VAL A 229 -4.41 -7.24 6.92
C VAL A 229 -4.10 -8.28 8.00
N TYR A 230 -3.32 -7.87 8.99
CA TYR A 230 -3.13 -8.70 10.18
C TYR A 230 -4.41 -8.69 11.02
N VAL A 231 -4.83 -9.88 11.44
CA VAL A 231 -6.02 -10.06 12.27
C VAL A 231 -5.55 -10.41 13.69
N PRO A 232 -5.67 -9.48 14.65
CA PRO A 232 -5.27 -9.75 16.03
C PRO A 232 -6.08 -10.91 16.62
N ALA A 233 -5.40 -11.89 17.19
CA ALA A 233 -6.01 -13.07 17.81
C ALA A 233 -6.99 -13.85 16.89
N ASP A 234 -6.81 -13.76 15.59
CA ASP A 234 -7.71 -14.31 14.55
C ASP A 234 -9.18 -13.82 14.68
N ASP A 235 -9.38 -12.65 15.30
CA ASP A 235 -10.70 -12.03 15.51
C ASP A 235 -11.01 -10.99 14.42
N LEU A 236 -11.81 -11.39 13.45
CA LEU A 236 -12.26 -10.53 12.34
C LEU A 236 -13.20 -9.39 12.81
N THR A 237 -13.68 -9.44 14.03
CA THR A 237 -14.54 -8.37 14.59
C THR A 237 -13.74 -7.26 15.26
N ASP A 238 -12.43 -7.41 15.40
CA ASP A 238 -11.56 -6.34 15.86
C ASP A 238 -11.72 -5.09 14.97
N PRO A 239 -11.78 -3.88 15.54
CA PRO A 239 -12.03 -2.65 14.79
C PRO A 239 -11.09 -2.40 13.61
N ALA A 240 -9.84 -2.82 13.68
CA ALA A 240 -8.88 -2.62 12.59
C ALA A 240 -9.24 -3.44 11.34
N PRO A 241 -9.35 -4.78 11.38
CA PRO A 241 -9.80 -5.54 10.23
C PRO A 241 -11.24 -5.22 9.82
N ALA A 242 -12.16 -5.00 10.77
CA ALA A 242 -13.56 -4.67 10.47
C ALA A 242 -13.70 -3.36 9.68
N THR A 243 -12.99 -2.29 10.08
CA THR A 243 -13.01 -1.01 9.37
C THR A 243 -12.37 -1.13 8.00
N THR A 244 -11.28 -1.87 7.88
CA THR A 244 -10.63 -2.14 6.58
C THR A 244 -11.55 -2.91 5.65
N PHE A 245 -12.21 -3.95 6.17
CA PHE A 245 -13.14 -4.80 5.41
C PHE A 245 -14.25 -4.00 4.73
N ALA A 246 -14.76 -2.97 5.38
CA ALA A 246 -15.84 -2.14 4.84
C ALA A 246 -15.46 -1.39 3.55
N HIS A 247 -14.18 -1.19 3.28
CA HIS A 247 -13.67 -0.50 2.09
C HIS A 247 -13.24 -1.44 0.96
N LEU A 248 -13.22 -2.75 1.17
CA LEU A 248 -12.67 -3.70 0.21
C LEU A 248 -13.72 -4.24 -0.75
N ASP A 249 -13.32 -4.44 -2.00
CA ASP A 249 -14.16 -5.03 -3.05
C ASP A 249 -14.07 -6.56 -3.06
N ALA A 250 -12.92 -7.09 -2.66
CA ALA A 250 -12.70 -8.52 -2.56
C ALA A 250 -11.83 -8.86 -1.36
N THR A 251 -12.09 -10.00 -0.74
CA THR A 251 -11.35 -10.47 0.42
C THR A 251 -10.95 -11.92 0.27
N THR A 252 -9.71 -12.21 0.67
CA THR A 252 -9.20 -13.57 0.78
C THR A 252 -8.76 -13.79 2.22
N VAL A 253 -9.38 -14.74 2.89
CA VAL A 253 -9.01 -15.11 4.26
C VAL A 253 -8.10 -16.31 4.22
N LEU A 254 -6.88 -16.13 4.71
CA LEU A 254 -5.89 -17.20 4.79
C LEU A 254 -5.94 -17.82 6.18
N SER A 255 -6.13 -19.11 6.24
CA SER A 255 -6.11 -19.91 7.48
C SER A 255 -4.96 -20.93 7.46
N ARG A 256 -4.59 -21.37 8.66
CA ARG A 256 -3.63 -22.46 8.84
C ARG A 256 -4.23 -23.81 8.53
#